data_f47b573b4fca1cd7cd6a3c4ae81eedc4
#
_entry.id   f47b573b4fca1cd7cd6a3c4ae81eedc4
#
_cell.length_a   1.000
_cell.length_b   1.000
_cell.length_c   1.000
_cell.angle_alpha   90.00
_cell.angle_beta   90.00
_cell.angle_gamma   90.00
#
_symmetry.space_group_name_H-M   'P 1'
#
loop_
_entity.id
_entity.type
_entity.pdbx_description
1 polymer ?
#
loop_
_entity_poly.entity_id
_entity_poly.type
_entity_poly.pdbx_seq_one_letter_code
_entity_poly.pdbx_strand_id
1 'polypeptide(L)'
;RSYTVFDYTVSREGLDTIKDELYNPIGGKTFGGSITMPGFKFTGTSTGTYASTDYKAWHYSATGIRQATVSIDLYTGESASTALSAKKSKAQSTKWWHQFWQRSFITAEGEGAAMARNYELFRYMLGCNAYGEYPTKFNGSLFTFDPVYADPKCPFTPDFRKWGGGTMTAQNQRLVY
;
A
#
# COMPACT_ATOMS: atom_id res chain seq x y z
N ARG A 1 0.72 14.85 -9.97
CA ARG A 1 -0.35 15.68 -9.37
C ARG A 1 0.04 15.97 -7.92
N SER A 2 0.12 17.21 -7.54
CA SER A 2 0.12 17.58 -6.13
C SER A 2 -1.32 17.59 -5.64
N TYR A 3 -1.63 16.83 -4.61
CA TYR A 3 -2.90 16.92 -3.93
C TYR A 3 -2.69 17.64 -2.61
N THR A 4 -3.42 18.69 -2.38
CA THR A 4 -3.55 19.28 -1.06
C THR A 4 -4.61 18.51 -0.27
N VAL A 5 -4.37 17.20 -0.09
CA VAL A 5 -5.29 16.31 0.64
C VAL A 5 -5.57 16.85 2.04
N PHE A 6 -4.55 17.45 2.66
CA PHE A 6 -4.69 18.08 3.97
C PHE A 6 -5.68 19.24 3.90
N ASP A 7 -5.51 20.18 2.96
CA ASP A 7 -6.40 21.34 2.81
C ASP A 7 -7.84 20.91 2.54
N TYR A 8 -8.02 19.96 1.61
CA TYR A 8 -9.35 19.42 1.32
C TYR A 8 -10.00 18.79 2.56
N THR A 9 -9.25 18.03 3.35
CA THR A 9 -9.78 17.37 4.54
C THR A 9 -10.14 18.38 5.62
N VAL A 10 -9.28 19.37 5.86
CA VAL A 10 -9.51 20.44 6.83
C VAL A 10 -10.78 21.22 6.49
N SER A 11 -10.93 21.64 5.24
CA SER A 11 -12.12 22.35 4.79
C SER A 11 -13.39 21.51 4.87
N ARG A 12 -13.32 20.24 4.48
CA ARG A 12 -14.46 19.32 4.57
C ARG A 12 -14.96 19.14 6.01
N GLU A 13 -14.05 19.11 6.95
CA GLU A 13 -14.37 18.98 8.38
C GLU A 13 -14.69 20.31 9.06
N GLY A 14 -14.66 21.43 8.34
CA GLY A 14 -14.96 22.77 8.86
C GLY A 14 -13.90 23.32 9.82
N LEU A 15 -12.65 22.88 9.68
CA LEU A 15 -11.54 23.23 10.57
C LEU A 15 -10.63 24.34 10.00
N ASP A 16 -11.08 25.08 8.97
CA ASP A 16 -10.27 26.10 8.29
C ASP A 16 -9.73 27.18 9.25
N THR A 17 -10.48 27.52 10.29
CA THR A 17 -10.10 28.57 11.25
C THR A 17 -8.91 28.20 12.14
N ILE A 18 -8.64 26.91 12.30
CA ILE A 18 -7.53 26.38 13.13
C ILE A 18 -6.51 25.61 12.29
N LYS A 19 -6.57 25.77 10.98
CA LYS A 19 -5.72 25.01 10.05
C LYS A 19 -4.24 25.12 10.37
N ASP A 20 -3.77 26.30 10.71
CA ASP A 20 -2.36 26.58 11.00
C ASP A 20 -1.87 25.96 12.31
N GLU A 21 -2.80 25.56 13.18
CA GLU A 21 -2.50 24.86 14.45
C GLU A 21 -2.49 23.33 14.27
N LEU A 22 -2.99 22.85 13.13
CA LEU A 22 -3.10 21.43 12.86
C LEU A 22 -1.79 20.85 12.29
N TYR A 23 -1.33 19.77 12.87
CA TYR A 23 -0.19 19.03 12.32
C TYR A 23 -0.57 18.39 10.97
N ASN A 24 0.23 18.70 9.94
CA ASN A 24 0.09 18.07 8.62
C ASN A 24 1.05 16.87 8.48
N PRO A 25 0.59 15.63 8.66
CA PRO A 25 1.45 14.44 8.64
C PRO A 25 2.02 14.12 7.26
N ILE A 26 1.44 14.70 6.19
CA ILE A 26 1.86 14.49 4.82
C ILE A 26 2.54 15.73 4.20
N GLY A 27 2.67 16.79 4.99
CA GLY A 27 3.35 18.02 4.57
C GLY A 27 4.80 17.74 4.17
N GLY A 28 5.19 18.23 3.00
CA GLY A 28 6.55 18.03 2.46
C GLY A 28 6.88 16.58 2.08
N LYS A 29 5.95 15.64 2.18
CA LYS A 29 6.16 14.25 1.76
C LYS A 29 5.99 14.13 0.24
N THR A 30 6.98 13.53 -0.38
CA THR A 30 6.94 13.16 -1.81
C THR A 30 7.03 11.65 -1.91
N PHE A 31 6.29 11.07 -2.80
CA PHE A 31 6.40 9.65 -3.13
C PHE A 31 6.47 9.48 -4.65
N GLY A 32 7.11 8.43 -5.07
CA GLY A 32 7.26 8.14 -6.48
C GLY A 32 7.73 6.70 -6.70
N GLY A 33 8.01 6.41 -7.95
CA GLY A 33 8.53 5.12 -8.33
C GLY A 33 9.16 5.14 -9.71
N SER A 34 9.95 4.14 -9.99
CA SER A 34 10.49 3.86 -11.31
C SER A 34 10.16 2.45 -11.73
N ILE A 35 9.95 2.27 -13.03
CA ILE A 35 9.71 0.96 -13.64
C ILE A 35 10.84 0.70 -14.63
N THR A 36 11.52 -0.43 -14.46
CA THR A 36 12.57 -0.89 -15.36
C THR A 36 12.12 -2.17 -16.04
N MET A 37 12.10 -2.15 -17.38
CA MET A 37 11.63 -3.26 -18.21
C MET A 37 12.61 -3.47 -19.37
N PRO A 38 13.72 -4.20 -19.18
CA PRO A 38 14.69 -4.47 -20.24
C PRO A 38 14.02 -5.18 -21.43
N GLY A 39 14.31 -4.72 -22.64
CA GLY A 39 13.76 -5.30 -23.87
C GLY A 39 12.37 -4.80 -24.28
N PHE A 40 11.74 -3.95 -23.49
CA PHE A 40 10.51 -3.28 -23.85
C PHE A 40 10.76 -1.90 -24.47
N LYS A 41 9.89 -1.53 -25.40
CA LYS A 41 9.89 -0.21 -26.04
C LYS A 41 8.62 0.54 -25.65
N PHE A 42 8.76 1.79 -25.31
CA PHE A 42 7.62 2.69 -25.10
C PHE A 42 6.84 2.87 -26.38
N THR A 43 5.51 2.71 -26.35
CA THR A 43 4.63 2.79 -27.51
C THR A 43 3.60 3.92 -27.42
N GLY A 44 3.43 4.54 -26.27
CA GLY A 44 2.53 5.67 -26.11
C GLY A 44 1.89 5.76 -24.74
N THR A 45 0.97 6.70 -24.62
CA THR A 45 0.18 6.92 -23.41
C THR A 45 -1.31 6.94 -23.74
N SER A 46 -2.13 6.59 -22.76
CA SER A 46 -3.57 6.81 -22.79
C SER A 46 -4.06 7.34 -21.43
N THR A 47 -5.27 7.84 -21.41
CA THR A 47 -5.99 8.22 -20.19
C THR A 47 -7.29 7.45 -20.13
N GLY A 48 -7.82 7.30 -18.94
CA GLY A 48 -9.12 6.69 -18.72
C GLY A 48 -9.60 6.98 -17.32
N THR A 49 -10.80 6.49 -17.01
CA THR A 49 -11.40 6.61 -15.69
C THR A 49 -11.75 5.21 -15.18
N TYR A 50 -11.37 4.93 -13.94
CA TYR A 50 -11.71 3.70 -13.25
C TYR A 50 -12.21 4.02 -11.84
N ALA A 51 -13.38 3.52 -11.49
CA ALA A 51 -14.01 3.77 -10.19
C ALA A 51 -13.97 5.26 -9.77
N SER A 52 -14.43 6.16 -10.66
CA SER A 52 -14.44 7.62 -10.48
C SER A 52 -13.06 8.27 -10.29
N THR A 53 -11.99 7.56 -10.64
CA THR A 53 -10.61 8.08 -10.57
C THR A 53 -9.98 8.10 -11.95
N ASP A 54 -9.55 9.28 -12.38
CA ASP A 54 -8.83 9.42 -13.64
C ASP A 54 -7.41 8.88 -13.53
N TYR A 55 -7.01 8.11 -14.51
CA TYR A 55 -5.66 7.59 -14.61
C TYR A 55 -4.99 7.94 -15.94
N LYS A 56 -3.67 7.91 -15.92
CA LYS A 56 -2.82 7.93 -17.12
C LYS A 56 -2.06 6.61 -17.18
N ALA A 57 -2.10 5.96 -18.34
CA ALA A 57 -1.36 4.75 -18.61
C ALA A 57 -0.20 5.01 -19.57
N TRP A 58 0.89 4.28 -19.36
CA TRP A 58 2.03 4.23 -20.27
C TRP A 58 2.13 2.85 -20.86
N HIS A 59 2.18 2.77 -22.17
CA HIS A 59 2.18 1.50 -22.91
C HIS A 59 3.60 1.14 -23.33
N TYR A 60 3.94 -0.11 -23.13
CA TYR A 60 5.20 -0.69 -23.56
C TYR A 60 4.93 -2.00 -24.26
N SER A 61 5.71 -2.29 -25.30
CA SER A 61 5.62 -3.55 -26.03
C SER A 61 6.98 -4.19 -26.21
N ALA A 62 6.98 -5.49 -26.35
CA ALA A 62 8.15 -6.29 -26.69
C ALA A 62 7.74 -7.41 -27.63
N THR A 63 8.63 -7.79 -28.54
CA THR A 63 8.43 -8.90 -29.49
C THR A 63 9.50 -9.96 -29.28
N GLY A 64 9.12 -11.23 -29.46
CA GLY A 64 10.05 -12.36 -29.37
C GLY A 64 10.56 -12.67 -27.96
N ILE A 65 9.99 -12.08 -26.91
CA ILE A 65 10.36 -12.31 -25.52
C ILE A 65 9.55 -13.48 -24.96
N ARG A 66 10.24 -14.52 -24.49
CA ARG A 66 9.60 -15.65 -23.80
C ARG A 66 9.54 -15.44 -22.28
N GLN A 67 10.44 -14.62 -21.73
CA GLN A 67 10.50 -14.30 -20.31
C GLN A 67 10.93 -12.85 -20.16
N ALA A 68 10.31 -12.15 -19.23
CA ALA A 68 10.64 -10.77 -18.91
C ALA A 68 10.79 -10.58 -17.40
N THR A 69 11.66 -9.64 -17.02
CA THR A 69 11.74 -9.14 -15.66
C THR A 69 11.30 -7.69 -15.65
N VAL A 70 10.30 -7.40 -14.84
CA VAL A 70 9.84 -6.03 -14.58
C VAL A 70 10.20 -5.69 -13.14
N SER A 71 10.97 -4.63 -12.95
CA SER A 71 11.30 -4.10 -11.63
C SER A 71 10.53 -2.82 -11.38
N ILE A 72 9.85 -2.75 -10.25
CA ILE A 72 9.12 -1.57 -9.78
C ILE A 72 9.77 -1.16 -8.48
N ASP A 73 10.39 0.01 -8.47
CA ASP A 73 11.06 0.57 -7.30
C ASP A 73 10.22 1.74 -6.80
N LEU A 74 9.74 1.64 -5.56
CA LEU A 74 8.97 2.69 -4.90
C LEU A 74 9.86 3.43 -3.90
N TYR A 75 9.68 4.74 -3.81
CA TYR A 75 10.41 5.57 -2.86
C TYR A 75 9.52 6.64 -2.24
N THR A 76 9.92 7.07 -1.04
CA THR A 76 9.41 8.25 -0.36
C THR A 76 10.56 9.22 -0.15
N GLY A 77 10.34 10.53 -0.37
CA GLY A 77 11.38 11.55 -0.33
C GLY A 77 11.73 12.13 -1.69
N GLU A 78 12.77 12.93 -1.76
CA GLU A 78 13.09 13.76 -2.95
C GLU A 78 13.80 13.02 -4.08
N SER A 79 14.36 11.85 -3.83
CA SER A 79 15.04 11.08 -4.87
C SER A 79 14.82 9.59 -4.73
N ALA A 80 14.78 8.91 -5.87
CA ALA A 80 15.05 7.49 -5.91
C ALA A 80 16.43 7.25 -5.32
N SER A 81 16.52 6.95 -4.04
CA SER A 81 17.76 6.44 -3.47
C SER A 81 18.13 5.18 -4.24
N THR A 82 19.40 4.92 -4.37
CA THR A 82 19.95 3.78 -5.10
C THR A 82 19.14 2.52 -4.88
N ALA A 83 18.30 2.20 -5.85
CA ALA A 83 17.47 1.00 -5.82
C ALA A 83 18.39 -0.21 -5.61
N LEU A 84 18.11 -0.98 -4.58
CA LEU A 84 18.82 -2.22 -4.35
C LEU A 84 18.57 -3.15 -5.53
N SER A 85 19.61 -3.83 -6.01
CA SER A 85 19.36 -4.87 -7.03
C SER A 85 18.35 -5.88 -6.50
N ALA A 86 17.49 -6.43 -7.34
CA ALA A 86 16.46 -7.40 -6.98
C ALA A 86 17.03 -8.58 -6.15
N LYS A 87 18.26 -9.01 -6.45
CA LYS A 87 18.98 -10.05 -5.68
C LYS A 87 19.25 -9.62 -4.24
N LYS A 88 19.76 -8.38 -4.03
CA LYS A 88 20.04 -7.86 -2.68
C LYS A 88 18.75 -7.64 -1.90
N SER A 89 17.73 -7.08 -2.54
CA SER A 89 16.42 -6.87 -1.94
C SER A 89 15.78 -8.19 -1.48
N LYS A 90 15.81 -9.22 -2.33
CA LYS A 90 15.32 -10.56 -1.98
C LYS A 90 16.09 -11.15 -0.79
N ALA A 91 17.41 -11.06 -0.78
CA ALA A 91 18.23 -11.60 0.30
C ALA A 91 17.95 -10.89 1.63
N GLN A 92 17.83 -9.57 1.63
CA GLN A 92 17.49 -8.80 2.83
C GLN A 92 16.09 -9.13 3.35
N SER A 93 15.10 -9.17 2.46
CA SER A 93 13.72 -9.53 2.80
C SER A 93 13.64 -10.93 3.37
N THR A 94 14.30 -11.91 2.74
CA THR A 94 14.35 -13.29 3.24
C THR A 94 14.98 -13.35 4.64
N LYS A 95 16.12 -12.67 4.85
CA LYS A 95 16.77 -12.62 6.15
C LYS A 95 15.86 -12.02 7.23
N TRP A 96 15.19 -10.91 6.90
CA TRP A 96 14.28 -10.24 7.82
C TRP A 96 13.11 -11.15 8.22
N TRP A 97 12.47 -11.81 7.24
CA TRP A 97 11.36 -12.74 7.50
C TRP A 97 11.80 -13.96 8.32
N HIS A 98 12.98 -14.51 8.06
CA HIS A 98 13.52 -15.59 8.90
C HIS A 98 13.67 -15.14 10.36
N GLN A 99 14.27 -13.98 10.61
CA GLN A 99 14.42 -13.43 11.95
C GLN A 99 13.06 -13.11 12.60
N PHE A 100 12.10 -12.64 11.82
CA PHE A 100 10.74 -12.38 12.30
C PHE A 100 10.06 -13.67 12.78
N TRP A 101 10.12 -14.72 11.98
CA TRP A 101 9.48 -16.01 12.31
C TRP A 101 10.21 -16.76 13.40
N GLN A 102 11.51 -16.62 13.54
CA GLN A 102 12.26 -17.23 14.64
C GLN A 102 11.87 -16.73 16.03
N ARG A 103 11.28 -15.52 16.12
CA ARG A 103 10.87 -14.95 17.42
C ARG A 103 9.62 -15.60 17.99
N SER A 104 8.72 -16.03 17.16
CA SER A 104 7.45 -16.63 17.57
C SER A 104 6.79 -17.33 16.40
N PHE A 105 6.32 -18.52 16.62
CA PHE A 105 5.50 -19.28 15.68
C PHE A 105 4.63 -20.26 16.46
N ILE A 106 3.55 -20.71 15.87
CA ILE A 106 2.68 -21.75 16.42
C ILE A 106 2.50 -22.81 15.34
N THR A 107 2.75 -24.04 15.69
CA THR A 107 2.44 -25.18 14.83
C THR A 107 1.40 -26.05 15.51
N ALA A 108 0.46 -26.57 14.75
CA ALA A 108 -0.52 -27.54 15.23
C ALA A 108 -0.90 -28.48 14.09
N GLU A 109 -1.33 -29.67 14.45
CA GLU A 109 -1.80 -30.70 13.53
C GLU A 109 -3.29 -30.97 13.74
N GLY A 110 -3.88 -31.74 12.83
CA GLY A 110 -5.29 -32.12 12.91
C GLY A 110 -6.23 -30.89 12.93
N GLU A 111 -7.16 -30.88 13.84
CA GLU A 111 -8.15 -29.78 13.98
C GLU A 111 -7.51 -28.42 14.34
N GLY A 112 -6.37 -28.44 15.01
CA GLY A 112 -5.62 -27.24 15.37
C GLY A 112 -4.91 -26.56 14.20
N ALA A 113 -4.71 -27.24 13.08
CA ALA A 113 -3.96 -26.71 11.94
C ALA A 113 -4.57 -25.44 11.35
N ALA A 114 -5.91 -25.34 11.31
CA ALA A 114 -6.60 -24.16 10.83
C ALA A 114 -6.37 -22.92 11.72
N MET A 115 -6.33 -23.11 13.02
CA MET A 115 -6.05 -22.04 13.98
C MET A 115 -4.59 -21.59 13.87
N ALA A 116 -3.64 -22.52 13.78
CA ALA A 116 -2.23 -22.21 13.58
C ALA A 116 -2.01 -21.39 12.29
N ARG A 117 -2.65 -21.81 11.20
CA ARG A 117 -2.62 -21.07 9.94
C ARG A 117 -3.20 -19.64 10.07
N ASN A 118 -4.32 -19.48 10.76
CA ASN A 118 -4.91 -18.17 10.98
C ASN A 118 -3.98 -17.26 11.80
N TYR A 119 -3.32 -17.81 12.81
CA TYR A 119 -2.30 -17.10 13.56
C TYR A 119 -1.13 -16.66 12.67
N GLU A 120 -0.61 -17.55 11.83
CA GLU A 120 0.48 -17.24 10.89
C GLU A 120 0.08 -16.13 9.90
N LEU A 121 -1.11 -16.23 9.29
CA LEU A 121 -1.62 -15.22 8.36
C LEU A 121 -1.78 -13.86 9.04
N PHE A 122 -2.39 -13.83 10.22
CA PHE A 122 -2.58 -12.59 10.97
C PHE A 122 -1.23 -11.97 11.36
N ARG A 123 -0.32 -12.79 11.86
CA ARG A 123 1.02 -12.32 12.19
C ARG A 123 1.82 -11.83 10.96
N TYR A 124 1.68 -12.50 9.83
CA TYR A 124 2.24 -12.03 8.57
C TYR A 124 1.70 -10.64 8.19
N MET A 125 0.39 -10.46 8.28
CA MET A 125 -0.25 -9.17 7.99
C MET A 125 0.25 -8.06 8.93
N LEU A 126 0.41 -8.35 10.22
CA LEU A 126 1.04 -7.42 11.16
C LEU A 126 2.48 -7.11 10.79
N GLY A 127 3.26 -8.13 10.44
CA GLY A 127 4.63 -7.95 9.98
C GLY A 127 4.77 -7.07 8.75
N CYS A 128 3.79 -7.09 7.85
CA CYS A 128 3.76 -6.22 6.68
C CYS A 128 3.47 -4.73 7.02
N ASN A 129 2.81 -4.46 8.14
CA ASN A 129 2.25 -3.12 8.42
C ASN A 129 2.83 -2.46 9.68
N ALA A 130 3.22 -3.23 10.70
CA ALA A 130 3.54 -2.71 12.03
C ALA A 130 4.89 -2.00 12.15
N TYR A 131 5.73 -2.04 11.15
CA TYR A 131 7.08 -1.45 11.16
C TYR A 131 7.19 -0.16 10.34
N GLY A 132 6.06 0.37 9.89
CA GLY A 132 6.00 1.65 9.21
C GLY A 132 6.05 2.83 10.19
N GLU A 133 6.36 4.00 9.67
CA GLU A 133 6.35 5.26 10.40
C GLU A 133 4.93 5.65 10.86
N TYR A 134 3.93 5.20 10.12
CA TYR A 134 2.52 5.50 10.38
C TYR A 134 1.77 4.24 10.78
N PRO A 135 0.76 4.39 11.65
CA PRO A 135 -0.07 3.27 12.05
C PRO A 135 -0.88 2.72 10.88
N THR A 136 -1.22 1.45 10.96
CA THR A 136 -2.10 0.81 9.99
C THR A 136 -3.48 1.45 10.02
N LYS A 137 -3.99 1.78 8.84
CA LYS A 137 -5.35 2.29 8.68
C LYS A 137 -6.37 1.22 9.02
N PHE A 138 -7.30 1.51 9.91
CA PHE A 138 -8.39 0.58 10.23
C PHE A 138 -9.47 0.61 9.16
N ASN A 139 -9.54 -0.45 8.38
CA ASN A 139 -10.51 -0.63 7.30
C ASN A 139 -11.36 -1.89 7.44
N GLY A 140 -11.34 -2.55 8.59
CA GLY A 140 -11.82 -3.91 8.73
C GLY A 140 -10.89 -4.94 8.09
N SER A 141 -9.74 -4.49 7.56
CA SER A 141 -8.69 -5.30 6.95
C SER A 141 -7.37 -4.54 7.01
N LEU A 142 -6.25 -5.25 7.08
CA LEU A 142 -4.91 -4.66 7.02
C LEU A 142 -4.51 -4.23 5.61
N PHE A 143 -5.18 -4.75 4.61
CA PHE A 143 -4.92 -4.42 3.22
C PHE A 143 -6.10 -3.64 2.64
N THR A 144 -5.78 -2.73 1.73
CA THR A 144 -6.79 -2.01 0.96
C THR A 144 -7.36 -2.93 -0.13
N PHE A 145 -8.58 -2.67 -0.53
CA PHE A 145 -9.19 -3.33 -1.67
C PHE A 145 -10.00 -2.33 -2.50
N ASP A 146 -10.23 -2.66 -3.74
CA ASP A 146 -11.06 -1.88 -4.63
C ASP A 146 -12.54 -2.17 -4.36
N PRO A 147 -13.36 -1.16 -4.00
CA PRO A 147 -14.78 -1.35 -3.68
C PRO A 147 -15.59 -1.98 -4.80
N VAL A 148 -15.18 -1.89 -6.05
CA VAL A 148 -15.87 -2.50 -7.19
C VAL A 148 -15.93 -4.03 -7.11
N TYR A 149 -15.03 -4.66 -6.38
CA TYR A 149 -15.08 -6.10 -6.14
C TYR A 149 -16.19 -6.51 -5.15
N ALA A 150 -16.60 -5.58 -4.27
CA ALA A 150 -17.72 -5.82 -3.37
C ALA A 150 -19.06 -5.37 -3.99
N ASP A 151 -19.03 -4.30 -4.77
CA ASP A 151 -20.19 -3.76 -5.48
C ASP A 151 -19.71 -3.17 -6.84
N PRO A 152 -19.97 -3.87 -7.96
CA PRO A 152 -19.57 -3.41 -9.30
C PRO A 152 -20.16 -2.05 -9.70
N LYS A 153 -21.24 -1.62 -9.04
CA LYS A 153 -21.89 -0.32 -9.27
C LYS A 153 -21.33 0.77 -8.35
N CYS A 154 -20.36 0.46 -7.52
CA CYS A 154 -19.76 1.42 -6.62
C CYS A 154 -19.09 2.56 -7.41
N PRO A 155 -19.56 3.81 -7.28
CA PRO A 155 -18.99 4.94 -8.01
C PRO A 155 -17.76 5.54 -7.33
N PHE A 156 -17.33 4.96 -6.23
CA PHE A 156 -16.26 5.51 -5.39
C PHE A 156 -14.90 5.07 -5.85
N THR A 157 -13.91 5.88 -5.49
CA THR A 157 -12.50 5.60 -5.73
C THR A 157 -12.03 4.33 -5.02
N PRO A 158 -10.99 3.67 -5.51
CA PRO A 158 -10.33 2.58 -4.78
C PRO A 158 -10.04 2.95 -3.31
N ASP A 159 -10.14 1.99 -2.44
CA ASP A 159 -9.98 2.16 -0.98
C ASP A 159 -11.00 3.09 -0.30
N PHE A 160 -12.10 3.41 -0.95
CA PHE A 160 -13.17 4.17 -0.30
C PHE A 160 -13.83 3.38 0.84
N ARG A 161 -14.12 4.09 1.94
CA ARG A 161 -14.87 3.58 3.09
C ARG A 161 -15.93 4.60 3.48
N LYS A 162 -17.20 4.18 3.59
CA LYS A 162 -18.33 5.05 3.93
C LYS A 162 -18.14 5.80 5.26
N TRP A 163 -17.48 5.19 6.21
CA TRP A 163 -17.19 5.75 7.54
C TRP A 163 -15.82 6.48 7.59
N GLY A 164 -15.20 6.74 6.43
CA GLY A 164 -13.92 7.44 6.31
C GLY A 164 -12.70 6.56 6.46
N GLY A 165 -12.78 5.39 7.09
CA GLY A 165 -11.72 4.37 7.16
C GLY A 165 -10.40 4.83 7.73
N GLY A 166 -10.32 6.00 8.29
CA GLY A 166 -9.08 6.73 8.35
C GLY A 166 -8.50 6.92 9.72
N THR A 167 -9.02 6.47 10.78
CA THR A 167 -8.49 6.91 12.06
C THR A 167 -8.12 5.80 13.01
N MET A 168 -7.16 6.10 13.83
CA MET A 168 -6.79 5.33 15.00
C MET A 168 -7.86 5.50 16.07
N THR A 169 -8.90 4.70 15.98
CA THR A 169 -9.77 4.49 17.13
C THR A 169 -9.13 3.42 17.99
N ALA A 170 -8.61 3.77 19.15
CA ALA A 170 -7.85 2.88 20.04
C ALA A 170 -8.57 1.55 20.28
N GLN A 171 -9.90 1.59 20.41
CA GLN A 171 -10.71 0.41 20.63
C GLN A 171 -10.74 -0.54 19.43
N ASN A 172 -10.73 -0.02 18.22
CA ASN A 172 -10.75 -0.82 16.99
C ASN A 172 -9.34 -1.30 16.63
N GLN A 173 -8.31 -0.48 16.89
CA GLN A 173 -6.93 -0.83 16.58
C GLN A 173 -6.41 -2.02 17.41
N ARG A 174 -6.92 -2.25 18.60
CA ARG A 174 -6.57 -3.44 19.39
C ARG A 174 -6.87 -4.78 18.68
N LEU A 175 -7.74 -4.77 17.67
CA LEU A 175 -8.01 -5.94 16.84
C LEU A 175 -6.94 -6.15 15.76
N VAL A 176 -6.10 -5.14 15.54
CA VAL A 176 -5.03 -5.14 14.53
C VAL A 176 -3.67 -5.38 15.18
N TYR A 177 -3.46 -4.93 16.41
CA TYR A 177 -2.25 -5.05 17.22
C TYR A 177 -2.54 -5.88 18.49
#